data_9272b5cb97be2399d252b43259b1c7ff
#
_entry.id   9272b5cb97be2399d252b43259b1c7ff
#
_cell.length_a   1.000
_cell.length_b   1.000
_cell.length_c   1.000
_cell.angle_alpha   90.00
_cell.angle_beta   90.00
_cell.angle_gamma   90.00
#
_symmetry.space_group_name_H-M   'P 1'
#
loop_
_entity.id
_entity.type
_entity.pdbx_description
1 polymer ?
#
loop_
_entity_poly.entity_id
_entity_poly.type
_entity_poly.pdbx_seq_one_letter_code
_entity_poly.pdbx_strand_id
1 'polypeptide(L)'
;MRISSRAIVINGEDFLVMDRNKFGTKYLTLIGGGVDPNEDPVEAVIREVKEETTLSVNNPRLVVIEDAGSVFGFHYIFLCDYRGGEVKLSPDSEEYKINKLGQNIYTPKWLKISELEESNFLPKELKYHILEFIKNGFPDKPIKITARD
;
A
#
# COMPACT_ATOMS: atom_id res chain seq x y z
N MET A 1 7.82 14.54 -12.45
CA MET A 1 6.60 14.11 -11.75
C MET A 1 6.87 12.82 -10.98
N ARG A 2 6.50 12.80 -9.72
CA ARG A 2 6.70 11.61 -8.88
C ARG A 2 5.62 10.56 -9.18
N ILE A 3 6.05 9.31 -9.31
CA ILE A 3 5.14 8.17 -9.47
C ILE A 3 5.49 7.14 -8.39
N SER A 4 4.48 6.64 -7.71
CA SER A 4 4.61 5.57 -6.73
C SER A 4 3.71 4.40 -7.11
N SER A 5 4.12 3.20 -6.74
CA SER A 5 3.30 2.00 -6.89
C SER A 5 2.90 1.49 -5.52
N ARG A 6 1.62 1.14 -5.36
CA ARG A 6 1.08 0.66 -4.10
C ARG A 6 0.26 -0.60 -4.31
N ALA A 7 0.21 -1.44 -3.29
CA ALA A 7 -0.39 -2.77 -3.41
C ALA A 7 -1.60 -2.94 -2.50
N ILE A 8 -2.67 -3.48 -3.08
CA ILE A 8 -3.77 -4.08 -2.34
C ILE A 8 -3.51 -5.58 -2.35
N VAL A 9 -3.31 -6.17 -1.18
CA VAL A 9 -3.06 -7.60 -1.02
C VAL A 9 -4.04 -8.15 0.00
N ILE A 10 -4.82 -9.14 -0.41
CA ILE A 10 -5.83 -9.76 0.44
C ILE A 10 -5.51 -11.24 0.55
N ASN A 11 -5.52 -11.74 1.79
CA ASN A 11 -5.35 -13.14 2.10
C ASN A 11 -6.55 -13.59 2.94
N GLY A 12 -7.58 -14.16 2.29
CA GLY A 12 -8.80 -14.55 2.97
C GLY A 12 -9.51 -13.33 3.59
N GLU A 13 -9.57 -13.27 4.90
CA GLU A 13 -10.21 -12.18 5.64
C GLU A 13 -9.22 -11.08 6.03
N ASP A 14 -7.97 -11.20 5.62
CA ASP A 14 -6.89 -10.29 6.02
C ASP A 14 -6.49 -9.37 4.88
N PHE A 15 -6.28 -8.12 5.22
CA PHE A 15 -5.91 -7.04 4.30
C PHE A 15 -4.55 -6.47 4.74
N LEU A 16 -3.62 -6.39 3.80
CA LEU A 16 -2.26 -5.94 4.10
C LEU A 16 -2.20 -4.42 4.23
N VAL A 17 -1.64 -3.94 5.33
CA VAL A 17 -1.47 -2.50 5.58
C VAL A 17 -0.09 -2.22 6.16
N MET A 18 0.34 -0.97 6.02
CA MET A 18 1.47 -0.43 6.75
C MET A 18 0.92 0.39 7.91
N ASP A 19 1.24 -0.03 9.13
CA ASP A 19 0.91 0.72 10.34
C ASP A 19 2.00 1.76 10.54
N ARG A 20 1.61 3.03 10.51
CA ARG A 20 2.51 4.16 10.62
C ARG A 20 2.35 4.84 11.97
N ASN A 21 3.48 5.11 12.60
CA ASN A 21 3.54 5.99 13.76
C ASN A 21 4.59 7.06 13.45
N LYS A 22 4.13 8.16 12.87
CA LYS A 22 5.00 9.23 12.41
C LYS A 22 5.02 10.34 13.45
N PHE A 23 6.06 10.33 14.28
CA PHE A 23 6.23 11.30 15.36
C PHE A 23 4.99 11.39 16.26
N GLY A 24 4.39 10.23 16.59
CA GLY A 24 3.21 10.16 17.44
C GLY A 24 1.87 10.18 16.72
N THR A 25 1.84 10.53 15.44
CA THR A 25 0.61 10.47 14.63
C THR A 25 0.46 9.06 14.05
N LYS A 26 -0.64 8.39 14.38
CA LYS A 26 -0.89 7.00 13.97
C LYS A 26 -1.93 6.92 12.86
N TYR A 27 -1.61 6.15 11.82
CA TYR A 27 -2.51 5.90 10.70
C TYR A 27 -2.05 4.66 9.94
N LEU A 28 -2.94 4.14 9.08
CA LEU A 28 -2.65 3.01 8.22
C LEU A 28 -2.58 3.47 6.77
N THR A 29 -1.74 2.82 5.97
CA THR A 29 -1.66 3.06 4.54
C THR A 29 -1.49 1.75 3.79
N LEU A 30 -1.58 1.80 2.46
CA LEU A 30 -1.15 0.70 1.63
C LEU A 30 0.38 0.56 1.68
N ILE A 31 0.85 -0.64 1.34
CA ILE A 31 2.27 -0.91 1.11
C ILE A 31 2.66 -0.33 -0.25
N GLY A 32 3.83 0.28 -0.33
CA GLY A 32 4.35 0.77 -1.60
C GLY A 32 5.37 1.87 -1.45
N GLY A 33 5.83 2.37 -2.58
CA GLY A 33 6.83 3.43 -2.60
C GLY A 33 7.13 3.90 -4.02
N GLY A 34 8.17 4.71 -4.16
CA GLY A 34 8.56 5.33 -5.41
C GLY A 34 9.00 4.32 -6.46
N VAL A 35 8.66 4.62 -7.71
CA VAL A 35 9.13 3.86 -8.87
C VAL A 35 10.54 4.37 -9.21
N ASP A 36 11.51 3.44 -9.29
CA ASP A 36 12.89 3.79 -9.60
C ASP A 36 13.04 4.18 -11.07
N PRO A 37 14.08 4.98 -11.42
CA PRO A 37 14.38 5.24 -12.83
C PRO A 37 14.57 3.94 -13.60
N ASN A 38 13.97 3.84 -14.80
CA ASN A 38 14.03 2.67 -15.67
C ASN A 38 13.28 1.44 -15.17
N GLU A 39 12.51 1.59 -14.10
CA GLU A 39 11.63 0.56 -13.58
C GLU A 39 10.20 0.89 -14.00
N ASP A 40 9.38 -0.10 -14.37
CA ASP A 40 7.97 0.18 -14.59
C ASP A 40 7.17 0.00 -13.29
N PRO A 41 5.97 0.59 -13.22
CA PRO A 41 5.17 0.52 -11.99
C PRO A 41 4.80 -0.90 -11.55
N VAL A 42 4.67 -1.86 -12.49
CA VAL A 42 4.36 -3.26 -12.15
C VAL A 42 5.54 -3.91 -11.44
N GLU A 43 6.76 -3.69 -11.95
CA GLU A 43 7.97 -4.19 -11.30
C GLU A 43 8.15 -3.55 -9.92
N ALA A 44 7.88 -2.24 -9.84
CA ALA A 44 8.03 -1.49 -8.59
C ALA A 44 7.13 -2.03 -7.48
N VAL A 45 5.87 -2.35 -7.78
CA VAL A 45 4.95 -2.83 -6.75
C VAL A 45 5.39 -4.17 -6.17
N ILE A 46 5.88 -5.07 -7.01
CA ILE A 46 6.37 -6.38 -6.55
C ILE A 46 7.61 -6.20 -5.67
N ARG A 47 8.53 -5.35 -6.09
CA ARG A 47 9.75 -5.04 -5.33
C ARG A 47 9.41 -4.40 -3.99
N GLU A 48 8.54 -3.40 -3.99
CA GLU A 48 8.16 -2.68 -2.75
C GLU A 48 7.49 -3.61 -1.73
N VAL A 49 6.59 -4.49 -2.19
CA VAL A 49 5.96 -5.45 -1.27
C VAL A 49 7.02 -6.34 -0.65
N LYS A 50 7.98 -6.82 -1.45
CA LYS A 50 9.05 -7.69 -0.96
C LYS A 50 9.94 -6.96 0.06
N GLU A 51 10.35 -5.73 -0.25
CA GLU A 51 11.20 -4.94 0.64
C GLU A 51 10.51 -4.58 1.95
N GLU A 52 9.25 -4.17 1.88
CA GLU A 52 8.55 -3.65 3.05
C GLU A 52 7.87 -4.72 3.89
N THR A 53 7.59 -5.89 3.33
CA THR A 53 6.82 -6.92 4.04
C THR A 53 7.43 -8.32 4.02
N THR A 54 8.44 -8.58 3.19
CA THR A 54 9.02 -9.88 2.85
C THR A 54 8.05 -10.86 2.16
N LEU A 55 6.81 -10.42 1.90
CA LEU A 55 5.83 -11.25 1.22
C LEU A 55 6.12 -11.33 -0.28
N SER A 56 5.69 -12.44 -0.88
CA SER A 56 5.70 -12.61 -2.32
C SER A 56 4.30 -12.39 -2.88
N VAL A 57 4.23 -11.60 -3.94
CA VAL A 57 2.99 -11.35 -4.68
C VAL A 57 3.25 -11.49 -6.17
N ASN A 58 2.19 -11.73 -6.94
CA ASN A 58 2.28 -11.76 -8.39
C ASN A 58 1.00 -11.21 -9.03
N ASN A 59 0.98 -11.22 -10.36
CA ASN A 59 -0.18 -10.84 -11.17
C ASN A 59 -0.77 -9.46 -10.77
N PRO A 60 0.05 -8.38 -10.73
CA PRO A 60 -0.48 -7.07 -10.39
C PRO A 60 -1.46 -6.58 -11.46
N ARG A 61 -2.62 -6.08 -11.03
CA ARG A 61 -3.63 -5.50 -11.90
C ARG A 61 -3.93 -4.09 -11.44
N LEU A 62 -3.79 -3.11 -12.32
CA LEU A 62 -4.02 -1.71 -11.97
C LEU A 62 -5.52 -1.48 -11.73
N VAL A 63 -5.89 -1.01 -10.56
CA VAL A 63 -7.30 -0.79 -10.19
C VAL A 63 -7.61 0.67 -9.85
N VAL A 64 -6.60 1.45 -9.42
CA VAL A 64 -6.79 2.86 -9.09
C VAL A 64 -5.56 3.65 -9.54
N ILE A 65 -5.81 4.84 -10.10
CA ILE A 65 -4.79 5.86 -10.29
C ILE A 65 -5.20 7.02 -9.40
N GLU A 66 -4.36 7.33 -8.41
CA GLU A 66 -4.64 8.37 -7.43
C GLU A 66 -3.76 9.57 -7.67
N ASP A 67 -4.38 10.73 -7.84
CA ASP A 67 -3.66 12.00 -7.86
C ASP A 67 -3.51 12.47 -6.41
N ALA A 68 -2.31 12.35 -5.88
CA ALA A 68 -2.00 12.68 -4.48
C ALA A 68 -1.43 14.09 -4.32
N GLY A 69 -1.57 14.92 -5.34
CA GLY A 69 -1.13 16.31 -5.31
C GLY A 69 0.29 16.53 -5.78
N SER A 70 0.68 17.80 -5.87
CA SER A 70 1.97 18.18 -6.44
C SER A 70 3.18 17.67 -5.66
N VAL A 71 3.02 17.44 -4.37
CA VAL A 71 4.11 16.95 -3.50
C VAL A 71 4.31 15.44 -3.67
N PHE A 72 3.20 14.68 -3.66
CA PHE A 72 3.28 13.22 -3.67
C PHE A 72 3.12 12.60 -5.06
N GLY A 73 2.60 13.35 -6.03
CA GLY A 73 2.47 12.90 -7.41
C GLY A 73 1.33 11.89 -7.61
N PHE A 74 1.55 10.92 -8.48
CA PHE A 74 0.55 9.91 -8.80
C PHE A 74 0.89 8.58 -8.14
N HIS A 75 -0.12 7.95 -7.57
CA HIS A 75 -0.02 6.60 -7.02
C HIS A 75 -0.77 5.63 -7.92
N TYR A 76 -0.05 4.66 -8.47
CA TYR A 76 -0.63 3.56 -9.23
C TYR A 76 -0.89 2.43 -8.25
N ILE A 77 -2.16 2.08 -8.07
CA ILE A 77 -2.59 1.10 -7.07
C ILE A 77 -3.00 -0.18 -7.75
N PHE A 78 -2.31 -1.26 -7.39
CA PHE A 78 -2.47 -2.58 -8.00
C PHE A 78 -3.10 -3.55 -7.02
N LEU A 79 -4.05 -4.35 -7.52
CA LEU A 79 -4.47 -5.55 -6.80
C LEU A 79 -3.47 -6.65 -7.14
N CYS A 80 -2.84 -7.20 -6.12
CA CYS A 80 -1.82 -8.24 -6.28
C CYS A 80 -2.27 -9.53 -5.61
N ASP A 81 -1.92 -10.67 -6.21
CA ASP A 81 -2.20 -11.98 -5.64
C ASP A 81 -1.14 -12.33 -4.60
N TYR A 82 -1.58 -12.70 -3.41
CA TYR A 82 -0.70 -13.15 -2.34
C TYR A 82 -0.13 -14.54 -2.67
N ARG A 83 1.18 -14.70 -2.56
CA ARG A 83 1.88 -15.96 -2.88
C ARG A 83 2.70 -16.53 -1.73
N GLY A 84 2.55 -16.00 -0.54
CA GLY A 84 3.19 -16.57 0.64
C GLY A 84 4.20 -15.65 1.27
N GLY A 85 4.79 -16.15 2.34
CA GLY A 85 5.73 -15.43 3.17
C GLY A 85 5.12 -15.00 4.48
N GLU A 86 5.97 -14.58 5.38
CA GLU A 86 5.59 -14.08 6.69
C GLU A 86 5.79 -12.58 6.73
N VAL A 87 4.79 -11.83 7.22
CA VAL A 87 4.83 -10.38 7.20
C VAL A 87 5.83 -9.85 8.21
N LYS A 88 6.86 -9.17 7.72
CA LYS A 88 7.84 -8.46 8.54
C LYS A 88 8.60 -7.48 7.66
N LEU A 89 9.09 -6.40 8.25
CA LEU A 89 9.88 -5.43 7.52
C LEU A 89 11.26 -6.01 7.19
N SER A 90 11.68 -5.94 5.94
CA SER A 90 13.01 -6.43 5.55
C SER A 90 14.10 -5.55 6.18
N PRO A 91 15.16 -6.17 6.76
CA PRO A 91 16.29 -5.41 7.29
C PRO A 91 17.03 -4.56 6.25
N ASP A 92 16.85 -4.89 4.96
CA ASP A 92 17.49 -4.15 3.86
C ASP A 92 16.67 -2.97 3.37
N SER A 93 15.45 -2.79 3.90
CA SER A 93 14.58 -1.70 3.46
C SER A 93 14.96 -0.36 4.08
N GLU A 94 14.59 0.73 3.38
CA GLU A 94 14.74 2.08 3.91
C GLU A 94 13.93 2.26 5.20
N GLU A 95 12.72 1.70 5.24
CA GLU A 95 11.82 1.78 6.38
C GLU A 95 12.43 1.17 7.63
N TYR A 96 13.13 0.06 7.48
CA TYR A 96 13.81 -0.60 8.59
C TYR A 96 14.87 0.33 9.21
N LYS A 97 15.61 1.02 8.35
CA LYS A 97 16.65 1.98 8.79
C LYS A 97 16.02 3.17 9.49
N ILE A 98 14.90 3.67 8.97
CA ILE A 98 14.17 4.78 9.58
C ILE A 98 13.63 4.38 10.95
N ASN A 99 13.12 3.15 11.09
CA ASN A 99 12.61 2.65 12.37
C ASN A 99 13.66 2.70 13.48
N LYS A 100 14.90 2.47 13.14
CA LYS A 100 16.00 2.50 14.15
C LYS A 100 16.17 3.86 14.80
N LEU A 101 15.70 4.93 14.15
CA LEU A 101 15.73 6.27 14.72
C LEU A 101 14.66 6.48 15.80
N GLY A 102 13.65 5.61 15.87
CA GLY A 102 12.69 5.55 16.97
C GLY A 102 11.54 6.53 16.94
N GLN A 103 11.42 7.39 15.91
CA GLN A 103 10.41 8.44 15.87
C GLN A 103 9.42 8.32 14.71
N ASN A 104 9.82 7.64 13.65
CA ASN A 104 8.99 7.41 12.48
C ASN A 104 8.96 5.92 12.21
N ILE A 105 7.90 5.25 12.68
CA ILE A 105 7.85 3.80 12.72
C ILE A 105 6.94 3.26 11.62
N TYR A 106 7.44 2.25 10.90
CA TYR A 106 6.74 1.50 9.88
C TYR A 106 6.57 0.06 10.38
N THR A 107 5.34 -0.43 10.45
CA THR A 107 5.06 -1.82 10.86
C THR A 107 4.07 -2.44 9.88
N PRO A 108 4.54 -3.29 8.95
CA PRO A 108 3.61 -3.99 8.06
C PRO A 108 2.83 -5.04 8.86
N LYS A 109 1.54 -5.17 8.55
CA LYS A 109 0.71 -6.15 9.24
C LYS A 109 -0.51 -6.52 8.44
N TRP A 110 -1.12 -7.64 8.81
CA TRP A 110 -2.44 -8.02 8.33
C TRP A 110 -3.49 -7.39 9.24
N LEU A 111 -4.45 -6.72 8.61
CA LEU A 111 -5.62 -6.15 9.29
C LEU A 111 -6.84 -6.94 8.85
N LYS A 112 -7.74 -7.29 9.77
CA LYS A 112 -9.00 -7.91 9.38
C LYS A 112 -9.78 -6.96 8.48
N ILE A 113 -10.33 -7.46 7.37
CA ILE A 113 -11.17 -6.65 6.47
C ILE A 113 -12.31 -6.01 7.25
N SER A 114 -12.89 -6.75 8.21
CA SER A 114 -13.97 -6.24 9.05
C SER A 114 -13.57 -5.03 9.92
N GLU A 115 -12.28 -4.81 10.13
CA GLU A 115 -11.78 -3.70 10.92
C GLU A 115 -11.37 -2.49 10.06
N LEU A 116 -11.33 -2.65 8.74
CA LEU A 116 -10.85 -1.60 7.84
C LEU A 116 -11.72 -0.35 7.88
N GLU A 117 -13.03 -0.51 7.91
CA GLU A 117 -13.98 0.60 7.88
C GLU A 117 -13.77 1.57 9.05
N GLU A 118 -13.61 1.03 10.25
CA GLU A 118 -13.45 1.83 11.47
C GLU A 118 -12.00 2.26 11.72
N SER A 119 -11.08 1.79 10.88
CA SER A 119 -9.66 2.09 11.05
C SER A 119 -9.32 3.53 10.62
N ASN A 120 -8.15 3.96 11.00
CA ASN A 120 -7.58 5.24 10.57
C ASN A 120 -6.76 5.11 9.29
N PHE A 121 -7.21 4.27 8.37
CA PHE A 121 -6.61 4.14 7.05
C PHE A 121 -6.76 5.44 6.26
N LEU A 122 -5.67 5.89 5.66
CA LEU A 122 -5.64 7.10 4.85
C LEU A 122 -5.13 6.81 3.42
N PRO A 123 -5.59 7.52 2.41
CA PRO A 123 -6.65 8.53 2.45
C PRO A 123 -8.03 7.90 2.63
N LYS A 124 -8.94 8.63 3.24
CA LYS A 124 -10.29 8.11 3.49
C LYS A 124 -11.06 7.77 2.23
N GLU A 125 -10.90 8.57 1.17
CA GLU A 125 -11.56 8.31 -0.10
C GLU A 125 -11.12 6.98 -0.69
N LEU A 126 -9.81 6.70 -0.65
CA LEU A 126 -9.29 5.42 -1.12
C LEU A 126 -9.86 4.26 -0.31
N LYS A 127 -9.95 4.42 1.00
CA LYS A 127 -10.55 3.40 1.88
C LYS A 127 -11.97 3.06 1.44
N TYR A 128 -12.81 4.05 1.17
CA TYR A 128 -14.19 3.81 0.73
C TYR A 128 -14.23 3.06 -0.60
N HIS A 129 -13.37 3.39 -1.55
CA HIS A 129 -13.30 2.68 -2.81
C HIS A 129 -12.86 1.23 -2.63
N ILE A 130 -11.86 1.00 -1.78
CA ILE A 130 -11.38 -0.35 -1.49
C ILE A 130 -12.49 -1.19 -0.87
N LEU A 131 -13.22 -0.66 0.11
CA LEU A 131 -14.34 -1.37 0.73
C LEU A 131 -15.42 -1.71 -0.29
N GLU A 132 -15.72 -0.79 -1.20
CA GLU A 132 -16.67 -1.00 -2.28
C GLU A 132 -16.20 -2.13 -3.21
N PHE A 133 -14.93 -2.13 -3.58
CA PHE A 133 -14.34 -3.17 -4.43
C PHE A 133 -14.38 -4.55 -3.77
N ILE A 134 -14.10 -4.61 -2.48
CA ILE A 134 -14.15 -5.88 -1.74
C ILE A 134 -15.57 -6.43 -1.72
N LYS A 135 -16.55 -5.55 -1.57
CA LYS A 135 -17.96 -5.94 -1.51
C LYS A 135 -18.52 -6.32 -2.87
N ASN A 136 -18.22 -5.57 -3.90
CA ASN A 136 -18.89 -5.66 -5.21
C ASN A 136 -17.98 -6.09 -6.37
N GLY A 137 -16.69 -6.29 -6.11
CA GLY A 137 -15.72 -6.69 -7.12
C GLY A 137 -14.80 -5.55 -7.52
N PHE A 138 -13.56 -5.91 -7.89
CA PHE A 138 -12.57 -4.94 -8.35
C PHE A 138 -12.82 -4.58 -9.81
N PRO A 139 -12.53 -3.33 -10.22
CA PRO A 139 -12.82 -2.89 -11.58
C PRO A 139 -11.87 -3.52 -12.60
N ASP A 140 -12.37 -3.76 -13.83
CA ASP A 140 -11.56 -4.25 -14.94
C ASP A 140 -10.60 -3.16 -15.46
N LYS A 141 -11.05 -1.92 -15.38
CA LYS A 141 -10.26 -0.76 -15.78
C LYS A 141 -10.04 0.13 -14.56
N PRO A 142 -8.86 0.74 -14.43
CA PRO A 142 -8.58 1.57 -13.26
C PRO A 142 -9.51 2.78 -13.18
N ILE A 143 -9.95 3.08 -11.97
CA ILE A 143 -10.64 4.33 -11.69
C ILE A 143 -9.62 5.40 -11.33
N LYS A 144 -9.99 6.66 -11.52
CA LYS A 144 -9.14 7.79 -11.16
C LYS A 144 -9.76 8.51 -9.98
N ILE A 145 -8.94 8.77 -8.97
CA ILE A 145 -9.37 9.51 -7.79
C ILE A 145 -8.37 10.62 -7.49
N THR A 146 -8.84 11.63 -6.77
CA THR A 146 -7.98 12.69 -6.24
C THR A 146 -8.02 12.59 -4.73
N ALA A 147 -6.89 12.27 -4.12
CA ALA A 147 -6.78 12.19 -2.68
C ALA A 147 -6.21 13.50 -2.16
N ARG A 148 -6.93 14.13 -1.28
CA ARG A 148 -6.50 15.36 -0.60
C ARG A 148 -6.74 15.18 0.89
N ASP A 149 -5.76 15.56 1.63
CA ASP A 149 -5.85 15.55 3.09
C ASP A 149 -6.52 16.82 3.61
#